data_7180b1042f304075dd0b967cf1904753
#
_entry.id   7180b1042f304075dd0b967cf1904753
#
_cell.length_a   1.000
_cell.length_b   1.000
_cell.length_c   1.000
_cell.angle_alpha   90.00
_cell.angle_beta   90.00
_cell.angle_gamma   90.00
#
_symmetry.space_group_name_H-M   'P 1'
#
loop_
_entity.id
_entity.type
_entity.pdbx_description
1 polymer ?
#
loop_
_entity_poly.entity_id
_entity_poly.type
_entity_poly.pdbx_seq_one_letter_code
_entity_poly.pdbx_strand_id
1 'polypeptide(L)'
;MKLLILTLLVLIAAWIIWSAITGDNLESPEYTVLEEHQGYEIRQYQPYIIAQATVSSSNPSIGSAFRVLAAYIFGGNTSNQNIAMTAPVATETAGESIAMTAPVATEKTNDGLTMSFMMPSQFTLENLPKPNSENISFKKVPAGKFAVLSFSGIVSEKIRLKKTEELRRLLRKDAIEFENKTQLLQYDQPLVFPLLRTNEIKIEIISTDES
;
A
#
# COMPACT_ATOMS: atom_id res chain seq x y z
N MET A 1 -35.77 19.51 15.74
CA MET A 1 -35.14 18.19 15.97
C MET A 1 -35.32 17.24 14.77
N LYS A 2 -36.53 16.94 14.31
CA LYS A 2 -36.76 16.02 13.15
C LYS A 2 -36.08 16.50 11.85
N LEU A 3 -36.12 17.81 11.53
CA LEU A 3 -35.49 18.37 10.34
C LEU A 3 -33.95 18.24 10.40
N LEU A 4 -33.30 18.49 11.56
CA LEU A 4 -31.87 18.32 11.74
C LEU A 4 -31.42 16.87 11.59
N ILE A 5 -32.22 15.92 12.07
CA ILE A 5 -31.93 14.48 11.89
C ILE A 5 -32.04 14.11 10.41
N LEU A 6 -33.06 14.61 9.71
CA LEU A 6 -33.25 14.33 8.28
C LEU A 6 -32.10 14.90 7.43
N THR A 7 -31.66 16.14 7.70
CA THR A 7 -30.51 16.74 7.00
C THR A 7 -29.22 15.96 7.26
N LEU A 8 -28.96 15.50 8.49
CA LEU A 8 -27.81 14.69 8.83
C LEU A 8 -27.81 13.35 8.06
N LEU A 9 -28.96 12.68 8.00
CA LEU A 9 -29.11 11.42 7.25
C LEU A 9 -28.84 11.61 5.76
N VAL A 10 -29.32 12.71 5.17
CA VAL A 10 -29.06 13.05 3.76
C VAL A 10 -27.58 13.29 3.51
N LEU A 11 -26.89 14.00 4.40
CA LEU A 11 -25.45 14.24 4.28
C LEU A 11 -24.64 12.94 4.39
N ILE A 12 -25.01 12.06 5.31
CA ILE A 12 -24.36 10.74 5.46
C ILE A 12 -24.59 9.90 4.20
N ALA A 13 -25.81 9.85 3.68
CA ALA A 13 -26.13 9.14 2.45
C ALA A 13 -25.35 9.70 1.25
N ALA A 14 -25.27 11.01 1.11
CA ALA A 14 -24.48 11.66 0.08
C ALA A 14 -22.98 11.32 0.20
N TRP A 15 -22.43 11.29 1.41
CA TRP A 15 -21.04 10.88 1.66
C TRP A 15 -20.78 9.41 1.30
N ILE A 16 -21.70 8.51 1.64
CA ILE A 16 -21.63 7.08 1.27
C ILE A 16 -21.64 6.92 -0.25
N ILE A 17 -22.59 7.58 -0.93
CA ILE A 17 -22.71 7.53 -2.40
C ILE A 17 -21.45 8.10 -3.06
N TRP A 18 -20.98 9.27 -2.59
CA TRP A 18 -19.75 9.86 -3.08
C TRP A 18 -18.55 8.92 -2.90
N SER A 19 -18.40 8.31 -1.72
CA SER A 19 -17.33 7.34 -1.44
C SER A 19 -17.39 6.11 -2.35
N ALA A 20 -18.58 5.64 -2.70
CA ALA A 20 -18.76 4.49 -3.59
C ALA A 20 -18.43 4.81 -5.06
N ILE A 21 -18.65 6.07 -5.48
CA ILE A 21 -18.42 6.50 -6.87
C ILE A 21 -16.96 6.93 -7.10
N THR A 22 -16.34 7.51 -6.08
CA THR A 22 -14.95 8.02 -6.16
C THR A 22 -13.90 6.97 -5.78
N GLY A 23 -14.29 5.69 -5.69
CA GLY A 23 -13.35 4.58 -5.53
C GLY A 23 -12.27 4.69 -6.62
N ASP A 24 -11.05 5.02 -6.20
CA ASP A 24 -9.97 5.35 -7.11
C ASP A 24 -9.56 4.10 -7.89
N ASN A 25 -9.59 4.20 -9.23
CA ASN A 25 -8.92 3.24 -10.13
C ASN A 25 -7.39 3.44 -10.04
N LEU A 26 -6.86 3.35 -8.83
CA LEU A 26 -5.42 3.43 -8.61
C LEU A 26 -4.77 2.13 -9.09
N GLU A 27 -3.64 2.27 -9.76
CA GLU A 27 -2.83 1.13 -10.16
C GLU A 27 -2.42 0.33 -8.91
N SER A 28 -2.53 -0.99 -8.96
CA SER A 28 -2.20 -1.92 -7.88
C SER A 28 -1.38 -3.09 -8.42
N PRO A 29 -0.63 -3.81 -7.56
CA PRO A 29 0.12 -4.98 -7.99
C PRO A 29 -0.80 -6.01 -8.63
N GLU A 30 -0.45 -6.43 -9.85
CA GLU A 30 -1.20 -7.47 -10.55
C GLU A 30 -1.08 -8.81 -9.85
N TYR A 31 -2.20 -9.52 -9.73
CA TYR A 31 -2.21 -10.87 -9.18
C TYR A 31 -3.27 -11.75 -9.84
N THR A 32 -3.09 -13.04 -9.70
CA THR A 32 -4.07 -14.07 -10.04
C THR A 32 -4.49 -14.79 -8.78
N VAL A 33 -5.78 -14.97 -8.56
CA VAL A 33 -6.29 -15.82 -7.47
C VAL A 33 -6.07 -17.28 -7.88
N LEU A 34 -5.29 -18.00 -7.08
CA LEU A 34 -5.02 -19.42 -7.29
C LEU A 34 -6.07 -20.28 -6.58
N GLU A 35 -6.42 -19.91 -5.35
CA GLU A 35 -7.35 -20.65 -4.52
C GLU A 35 -8.20 -19.68 -3.68
N GLU A 36 -9.47 -20.01 -3.52
CA GLU A 36 -10.39 -19.31 -2.61
C GLU A 36 -10.71 -20.21 -1.43
N HIS A 37 -10.40 -19.74 -0.22
CA HIS A 37 -10.70 -20.40 1.03
C HIS A 37 -11.75 -19.63 1.83
N GLN A 38 -12.32 -20.28 2.86
CA GLN A 38 -13.27 -19.59 3.73
C GLN A 38 -12.57 -18.53 4.59
N GLY A 39 -12.61 -17.29 4.13
CA GLY A 39 -12.09 -16.11 4.84
C GLY A 39 -10.72 -15.61 4.37
N TYR A 40 -10.10 -16.23 3.38
CA TYR A 40 -8.89 -15.74 2.73
C TYR A 40 -8.74 -16.31 1.32
N GLU A 41 -7.82 -15.72 0.54
CA GLU A 41 -7.45 -16.18 -0.80
C GLU A 41 -5.96 -16.47 -0.87
N ILE A 42 -5.56 -17.40 -1.73
CA ILE A 42 -4.16 -17.58 -2.14
C ILE A 42 -4.00 -16.90 -3.49
N ARG A 43 -3.12 -15.90 -3.54
CA ARG A 43 -2.86 -15.09 -4.72
C ARG A 43 -1.41 -15.24 -5.17
N GLN A 44 -1.21 -15.36 -6.49
CA GLN A 44 0.08 -15.24 -7.16
C GLN A 44 0.26 -13.80 -7.62
N TYR A 45 1.18 -13.06 -7.03
CA TYR A 45 1.50 -11.69 -7.45
C TYR A 45 2.58 -11.69 -8.53
N GLN A 46 2.45 -10.77 -9.49
CA GLN A 46 3.51 -10.46 -10.45
C GLN A 46 4.61 -9.61 -9.80
N PRO A 47 5.83 -9.57 -10.37
CA PRO A 47 6.89 -8.70 -9.84
C PRO A 47 6.50 -7.23 -9.95
N TYR A 48 6.79 -6.43 -8.92
CA TYR A 48 6.56 -4.98 -8.93
C TYR A 48 7.66 -4.25 -8.15
N ILE A 49 7.72 -2.93 -8.30
CA ILE A 49 8.69 -2.08 -7.62
C ILE A 49 7.99 -1.34 -6.49
N ILE A 50 8.67 -1.19 -5.37
CA ILE A 50 8.21 -0.37 -4.24
C ILE A 50 9.25 0.69 -3.89
N ALA A 51 8.76 1.87 -3.51
CA ALA A 51 9.50 2.84 -2.72
C ALA A 51 9.16 2.60 -1.25
N GLN A 52 10.15 2.47 -0.39
CA GLN A 52 9.93 2.21 1.03
C GLN A 52 10.66 3.23 1.90
N ALA A 53 10.04 3.57 3.04
CA ALA A 53 10.64 4.39 4.09
C ALA A 53 10.47 3.69 5.43
N THR A 54 11.57 3.59 6.19
CA THR A 54 11.56 3.01 7.55
C THR A 54 11.70 4.11 8.58
N VAL A 55 10.82 4.12 9.57
CA VAL A 55 10.89 5.02 10.73
C VAL A 55 11.28 4.22 11.97
N SER A 56 12.18 4.81 12.75
CA SER A 56 12.77 4.16 13.93
C SER A 56 11.73 3.67 14.95
N SER A 57 12.04 2.57 15.61
CA SER A 57 11.24 1.95 16.66
C SER A 57 11.05 2.84 17.90
N SER A 58 11.91 3.84 18.12
CA SER A 58 11.81 4.76 19.26
C SER A 58 10.62 5.72 19.18
N ASN A 59 10.13 6.04 17.97
CA ASN A 59 8.93 6.82 17.73
C ASN A 59 8.28 6.44 16.40
N PRO A 60 7.69 5.23 16.28
CA PRO A 60 7.12 4.75 15.03
C PRO A 60 5.84 5.51 14.72
N SER A 61 5.92 6.50 13.84
CA SER A 61 4.75 7.24 13.36
C SER A 61 4.46 6.87 11.91
N ILE A 62 3.32 6.26 11.67
CA ILE A 62 2.79 5.99 10.32
C ILE A 62 2.78 7.29 9.50
N GLY A 63 2.37 8.41 10.13
CA GLY A 63 2.32 9.70 9.45
C GLY A 63 3.69 10.27 9.07
N SER A 64 4.78 9.93 9.76
CA SER A 64 6.12 10.37 9.35
C SER A 64 6.63 9.58 8.16
N ALA A 65 6.48 8.27 8.13
CA ALA A 65 6.82 7.44 6.97
C ALA A 65 5.99 7.84 5.73
N PHE A 66 4.69 8.06 5.93
CA PHE A 66 3.82 8.52 4.85
C PHE A 66 4.28 9.85 4.26
N ARG A 67 4.61 10.84 5.10
CA ARG A 67 5.06 12.17 4.60
C ARG A 67 6.33 12.09 3.77
N VAL A 68 7.28 11.23 4.14
CA VAL A 68 8.52 11.02 3.39
C VAL A 68 8.22 10.47 1.99
N LEU A 69 7.40 9.42 1.91
CA LEU A 69 7.01 8.81 0.63
C LEU A 69 6.10 9.74 -0.21
N ALA A 70 5.14 10.42 0.43
CA ALA A 70 4.29 11.39 -0.24
C ALA A 70 5.10 12.56 -0.81
N ALA A 71 6.06 13.10 -0.06
CA ALA A 71 6.94 14.14 -0.57
C ALA A 71 7.67 13.67 -1.85
N TYR A 72 8.14 12.42 -1.88
CA TYR A 72 8.81 11.85 -3.04
C TYR A 72 7.90 11.82 -4.28
N ILE A 73 6.68 11.29 -4.17
CA ILE A 73 5.76 11.18 -5.32
C ILE A 73 5.22 12.54 -5.77
N PHE A 74 5.15 13.55 -4.88
CA PHE A 74 4.70 14.90 -5.21
C PHE A 74 5.84 15.87 -5.59
N GLY A 75 6.96 15.34 -6.11
CA GLY A 75 8.04 16.14 -6.69
C GLY A 75 9.25 16.35 -5.78
N GLY A 76 9.31 15.73 -4.59
CA GLY A 76 10.51 15.69 -3.75
C GLY A 76 11.59 14.75 -4.29
N ASN A 77 11.82 14.81 -5.60
CA ASN A 77 12.74 13.97 -6.35
C ASN A 77 13.45 14.78 -7.44
N THR A 78 14.44 14.17 -8.06
CA THR A 78 15.14 14.72 -9.24
C THR A 78 14.87 13.78 -10.40
N SER A 79 14.26 14.30 -11.48
CA SER A 79 13.95 13.52 -12.68
C SER A 79 15.24 12.94 -13.30
N ASN A 80 15.18 11.68 -13.72
CA ASN A 80 16.26 11.00 -14.42
C ASN A 80 16.21 11.20 -15.94
N GLN A 81 15.31 12.04 -16.46
CA GLN A 81 15.25 12.31 -17.89
C GLN A 81 16.51 13.06 -18.34
N ASN A 82 17.34 12.43 -19.14
CA ASN A 82 18.38 13.07 -19.93
C ASN A 82 17.73 13.94 -20.99
N ILE A 83 17.44 15.20 -20.66
CA ILE A 83 17.04 16.19 -21.64
C ILE A 83 18.29 16.50 -22.48
N ALA A 84 18.26 16.15 -23.77
CA ALA A 84 19.29 16.55 -24.71
C ALA A 84 19.45 18.09 -24.61
N MET A 85 20.64 18.56 -24.27
CA MET A 85 20.93 19.97 -24.05
C MET A 85 20.69 20.77 -25.33
N THR A 86 19.60 21.55 -25.33
CA THR A 86 19.44 22.68 -26.23
C THR A 86 19.52 23.96 -25.39
N ALA A 87 20.43 24.87 -25.72
CA ALA A 87 20.57 26.15 -25.01
C ALA A 87 19.38 27.08 -25.37
N PRO A 88 18.92 27.92 -24.37
CA PRO A 88 19.51 28.26 -23.08
C PRO A 88 18.94 27.45 -21.92
N VAL A 89 19.81 27.14 -20.94
CA VAL A 89 19.47 26.38 -19.75
C VAL A 89 18.76 27.26 -18.74
N ALA A 90 17.46 27.10 -18.58
CA ALA A 90 16.78 27.47 -17.34
C ALA A 90 16.81 26.19 -16.45
N THR A 91 17.73 26.13 -15.51
CA THR A 91 17.81 25.05 -14.52
C THR A 91 16.84 25.34 -13.37
N GLU A 92 15.58 25.02 -13.56
CA GLU A 92 14.73 24.61 -12.46
C GLU A 92 14.53 23.10 -12.64
N THR A 93 15.22 22.30 -11.84
CA THR A 93 14.95 20.87 -11.69
C THR A 93 13.64 20.74 -10.91
N ALA A 94 12.53 21.00 -11.58
CA ALA A 94 11.22 20.67 -11.03
C ALA A 94 11.17 19.15 -10.85
N GLY A 95 10.88 18.71 -9.62
CA GLY A 95 10.69 17.29 -9.35
C GLY A 95 9.52 16.73 -10.17
N GLU A 96 9.63 15.48 -10.59
CA GLU A 96 8.61 14.79 -11.35
C GLU A 96 7.48 14.33 -10.42
N SER A 97 6.22 14.62 -10.81
CA SER A 97 5.07 14.07 -10.09
C SER A 97 4.81 12.64 -10.54
N ILE A 98 4.85 11.71 -9.58
CA ILE A 98 4.58 10.30 -9.80
C ILE A 98 3.12 10.03 -9.43
N ALA A 99 2.38 9.31 -10.27
CA ALA A 99 1.01 8.95 -10.00
C ALA A 99 0.89 8.13 -8.69
N MET A 100 -0.14 8.41 -7.91
CA MET A 100 -0.44 7.60 -6.72
C MET A 100 -0.88 6.19 -7.14
N THR A 101 -0.47 5.22 -6.36
CA THR A 101 -0.84 3.81 -6.52
C THR A 101 -1.47 3.28 -5.23
N ALA A 102 -2.12 2.14 -5.29
CA ALA A 102 -2.66 1.41 -4.15
C ALA A 102 -2.13 -0.03 -4.16
N PRO A 103 -2.01 -0.68 -3.03
CA PRO A 103 -2.21 -0.20 -1.67
C PRO A 103 -0.99 0.50 -1.06
N VAL A 104 -1.20 1.22 0.03
CA VAL A 104 -0.13 1.58 0.97
C VAL A 104 0.13 0.36 1.85
N ALA A 105 1.33 -0.21 1.78
CA ALA A 105 1.73 -1.34 2.60
C ALA A 105 2.47 -0.87 3.85
N THR A 106 2.15 -1.43 5.01
CA THR A 106 2.86 -1.22 6.26
C THR A 106 3.28 -2.53 6.90
N GLU A 107 4.50 -2.55 7.40
CA GLU A 107 5.13 -3.70 8.02
C GLU A 107 5.88 -3.28 9.28
N LYS A 108 5.74 -4.04 10.35
CA LYS A 108 6.58 -3.90 11.55
C LYS A 108 7.80 -4.80 11.41
N THR A 109 8.96 -4.19 11.57
CA THR A 109 10.27 -4.85 11.58
C THR A 109 10.95 -4.63 12.92
N ASN A 110 12.07 -5.31 13.16
CA ASN A 110 12.88 -5.09 14.36
C ASN A 110 13.45 -3.65 14.43
N ASP A 111 13.65 -3.03 13.27
CA ASP A 111 14.21 -1.67 13.15
C ASP A 111 13.13 -0.59 13.29
N GLY A 112 11.84 -0.97 13.26
CA GLY A 112 10.73 -0.03 13.39
C GLY A 112 9.54 -0.34 12.50
N LEU A 113 8.93 0.71 11.94
CA LEU A 113 7.80 0.62 11.01
C LEU A 113 8.29 0.96 9.60
N THR A 114 8.16 0.03 8.68
CA THR A 114 8.40 0.24 7.25
C THR A 114 7.08 0.46 6.54
N MET A 115 6.98 1.56 5.78
CA MET A 115 5.89 1.84 4.87
C MET A 115 6.39 1.75 3.44
N SER A 116 5.55 1.25 2.55
CA SER A 116 5.90 1.09 1.14
C SER A 116 4.75 1.55 0.24
N PHE A 117 5.11 2.26 -0.84
CA PHE A 117 4.22 2.55 -1.95
C PHE A 117 4.68 1.73 -3.15
N MET A 118 3.74 1.12 -3.88
CA MET A 118 4.05 0.56 -5.19
C MET A 118 4.44 1.71 -6.14
N MET A 119 5.38 1.48 -7.02
CA MET A 119 5.66 2.43 -8.11
C MET A 119 4.84 2.03 -9.34
N PRO A 120 4.32 3.02 -10.11
CA PRO A 120 3.60 2.73 -11.36
C PRO A 120 4.41 1.82 -12.28
N SER A 121 3.73 0.94 -12.99
CA SER A 121 4.34 -0.10 -13.85
C SER A 121 5.23 0.47 -14.98
N GLN A 122 5.03 1.74 -15.34
CA GLN A 122 5.87 2.44 -16.32
C GLN A 122 7.30 2.67 -15.86
N PHE A 123 7.58 2.55 -14.55
CA PHE A 123 8.92 2.77 -13.99
C PHE A 123 9.69 1.46 -13.86
N THR A 124 11.00 1.57 -14.09
CA THR A 124 12.02 0.57 -13.76
C THR A 124 12.93 1.14 -12.68
N LEU A 125 13.76 0.31 -12.04
CA LEU A 125 14.72 0.80 -11.03
C LEU A 125 15.70 1.83 -11.60
N GLU A 126 15.97 1.75 -12.92
CA GLU A 126 16.93 2.60 -13.61
C GLU A 126 16.34 3.98 -13.98
N ASN A 127 15.03 4.05 -14.25
CA ASN A 127 14.38 5.30 -14.69
C ASN A 127 13.57 6.00 -13.60
N LEU A 128 13.43 5.39 -12.41
CA LEU A 128 12.81 6.04 -11.26
C LEU A 128 13.52 7.36 -10.93
N PRO A 129 12.80 8.47 -10.72
CA PRO A 129 13.36 9.72 -10.24
C PRO A 129 14.17 9.51 -8.96
N LYS A 130 15.33 10.14 -8.84
CA LYS A 130 16.17 10.02 -7.66
C LYS A 130 15.51 10.75 -6.48
N PRO A 131 15.28 10.11 -5.31
CA PRO A 131 14.69 10.77 -4.17
C PRO A 131 15.65 11.82 -3.59
N ASN A 132 15.11 12.97 -3.17
CA ASN A 132 15.88 14.00 -2.45
C ASN A 132 16.11 13.62 -0.98
N SER A 133 15.41 12.60 -0.49
CA SER A 133 15.54 12.07 0.88
C SER A 133 16.32 10.77 0.88
N GLU A 134 17.33 10.67 1.74
CA GLU A 134 18.12 9.44 1.97
C GLU A 134 17.34 8.33 2.68
N ASN A 135 16.18 8.68 3.27
CA ASN A 135 15.31 7.73 3.97
C ASN A 135 14.45 6.88 3.03
N ILE A 136 14.56 7.07 1.72
CA ILE A 136 13.80 6.31 0.73
C ILE A 136 14.74 5.32 0.04
N SER A 137 14.30 4.08 -0.04
CA SER A 137 14.96 3.04 -0.83
C SER A 137 13.96 2.37 -1.76
N PHE A 138 14.46 1.88 -2.89
CA PHE A 138 13.66 1.12 -3.85
C PHE A 138 13.97 -0.36 -3.74
N LYS A 139 12.93 -1.17 -3.92
CA LYS A 139 13.07 -2.62 -3.93
C LYS A 139 12.18 -3.22 -5.01
N LYS A 140 12.73 -4.14 -5.80
CA LYS A 140 11.94 -5.02 -6.66
C LYS A 140 11.40 -6.17 -5.79
N VAL A 141 10.09 -6.27 -5.71
CA VAL A 141 9.40 -7.41 -5.08
C VAL A 141 9.29 -8.49 -6.15
N PRO A 142 9.84 -9.69 -5.93
CA PRO A 142 9.71 -10.77 -6.90
C PRO A 142 8.27 -11.27 -6.98
N ALA A 143 7.97 -12.06 -8.02
CA ALA A 143 6.74 -12.84 -8.06
C ALA A 143 6.70 -13.79 -6.84
N GLY A 144 5.52 -13.98 -6.29
CA GLY A 144 5.38 -14.85 -5.10
C GLY A 144 3.93 -15.20 -4.80
N LYS A 145 3.75 -16.27 -4.01
CA LYS A 145 2.44 -16.70 -3.53
C LYS A 145 2.17 -16.12 -2.15
N PHE A 146 1.00 -15.57 -1.96
CA PHE A 146 0.60 -14.94 -0.70
C PHE A 146 -0.80 -15.36 -0.31
N ALA A 147 -1.01 -15.56 0.99
CA ALA A 147 -2.33 -15.63 1.57
C ALA A 147 -2.80 -14.22 1.91
N VAL A 148 -4.04 -13.90 1.56
CA VAL A 148 -4.63 -12.57 1.70
C VAL A 148 -6.00 -12.67 2.37
N LEU A 149 -6.16 -11.96 3.51
CA LEU A 149 -7.44 -11.82 4.21
C LEU A 149 -7.91 -10.38 4.06
N SER A 150 -9.03 -10.19 3.37
CA SER A 150 -9.65 -8.87 3.15
C SER A 150 -10.66 -8.54 4.25
N PHE A 151 -10.73 -7.25 4.64
CA PHE A 151 -11.69 -6.74 5.62
C PHE A 151 -11.93 -5.25 5.44
N SER A 152 -13.08 -4.76 5.92
CA SER A 152 -13.44 -3.34 5.82
C SER A 152 -13.27 -2.61 7.14
N GLY A 153 -13.24 -1.28 7.08
CA GLY A 153 -13.30 -0.42 8.25
C GLY A 153 -12.04 0.37 8.56
N ILE A 154 -12.05 1.06 9.71
CA ILE A 154 -10.88 1.77 10.22
C ILE A 154 -9.95 0.77 10.91
N VAL A 155 -8.68 0.79 10.54
CA VAL A 155 -7.68 -0.10 11.13
C VAL A 155 -7.02 0.57 12.33
N SER A 156 -7.18 -0.05 13.49
CA SER A 156 -6.37 0.19 14.68
C SER A 156 -5.34 -0.93 14.85
N GLU A 157 -4.33 -0.72 15.67
CA GLU A 157 -3.33 -1.75 15.98
C GLU A 157 -3.99 -3.05 16.50
N LYS A 158 -5.02 -2.91 17.34
CA LYS A 158 -5.79 -4.05 17.86
C LYS A 158 -6.48 -4.83 16.74
N ILE A 159 -7.07 -4.13 15.76
CA ILE A 159 -7.72 -4.77 14.60
C ILE A 159 -6.68 -5.43 13.72
N ARG A 160 -5.56 -4.77 13.44
CA ARG A 160 -4.44 -5.33 12.68
C ARG A 160 -3.96 -6.65 13.30
N LEU A 161 -3.66 -6.67 14.59
CA LEU A 161 -3.22 -7.87 15.31
C LEU A 161 -4.27 -8.97 15.27
N LYS A 162 -5.55 -8.63 15.52
CA LYS A 162 -6.66 -9.59 15.47
C LYS A 162 -6.76 -10.25 14.08
N LYS A 163 -6.71 -9.45 13.01
CA LYS A 163 -6.81 -9.95 11.64
C LYS A 163 -5.59 -10.75 11.20
N THR A 164 -4.41 -10.37 11.67
CA THR A 164 -3.18 -11.15 11.47
C THR A 164 -3.29 -12.55 12.12
N GLU A 165 -3.73 -12.62 13.37
CA GLU A 165 -3.88 -13.91 14.05
C GLU A 165 -5.04 -14.74 13.48
N GLU A 166 -6.10 -14.09 12.98
CA GLU A 166 -7.18 -14.77 12.26
C GLU A 166 -6.64 -15.47 11.00
N LEU A 167 -5.86 -14.78 10.16
CA LEU A 167 -5.26 -15.37 8.96
C LEU A 167 -4.28 -16.50 9.33
N ARG A 168 -3.38 -16.27 10.28
CA ARG A 168 -2.44 -17.32 10.73
C ARG A 168 -3.13 -18.56 11.26
N ARG A 169 -4.24 -18.40 11.98
CA ARG A 169 -5.04 -19.52 12.46
C ARG A 169 -5.67 -20.31 11.32
N LEU A 170 -6.17 -19.63 10.29
CA LEU A 170 -6.75 -20.26 9.11
C LEU A 170 -5.67 -21.05 8.35
N LEU A 171 -4.51 -20.44 8.10
CA LEU A 171 -3.38 -21.11 7.42
C LEU A 171 -2.92 -22.37 8.16
N ARG A 172 -2.79 -22.30 9.49
CA ARG A 172 -2.44 -23.50 10.30
C ARG A 172 -3.52 -24.60 10.22
N LYS A 173 -4.81 -24.21 10.22
CA LYS A 173 -5.92 -25.14 10.08
C LYS A 173 -5.87 -25.88 8.75
N ASP A 174 -5.50 -25.18 7.68
CA ASP A 174 -5.44 -25.70 6.32
C ASP A 174 -4.04 -26.31 6.01
N ALA A 175 -3.16 -26.43 7.02
CA ALA A 175 -1.81 -27.00 6.94
C ALA A 175 -0.91 -26.30 5.90
N ILE A 176 -1.09 -24.99 5.70
CA ILE A 176 -0.29 -24.17 4.80
C ILE A 176 0.88 -23.58 5.57
N GLU A 177 2.10 -23.80 5.09
CA GLU A 177 3.31 -23.19 5.63
C GLU A 177 3.46 -21.73 5.17
N PHE A 178 3.86 -20.85 6.09
CA PHE A 178 3.93 -19.42 5.81
C PHE A 178 5.04 -18.71 6.59
N GLU A 179 5.48 -17.58 6.04
CA GLU A 179 6.46 -16.70 6.68
C GLU A 179 5.87 -15.94 7.87
N ASN A 180 6.71 -15.62 8.86
CA ASN A 180 6.28 -14.83 10.02
C ASN A 180 5.99 -13.36 9.68
N LYS A 181 6.48 -12.90 8.53
CA LYS A 181 6.34 -11.54 8.05
C LYS A 181 4.92 -11.26 7.62
N THR A 182 4.36 -10.14 8.07
CA THR A 182 2.98 -9.75 7.80
C THR A 182 2.92 -8.33 7.30
N GLN A 183 2.16 -8.08 6.24
CA GLN A 183 1.90 -6.75 5.71
C GLN A 183 0.43 -6.39 5.90
N LEU A 184 0.17 -5.17 6.34
CA LEU A 184 -1.14 -4.52 6.26
C LEU A 184 -1.16 -3.68 4.98
N LEU A 185 -2.14 -3.92 4.13
CA LEU A 185 -2.39 -3.20 2.88
C LEU A 185 -3.65 -2.36 3.05
N GLN A 186 -3.56 -1.08 2.72
CA GLN A 186 -4.67 -0.12 2.80
C GLN A 186 -4.86 0.54 1.44
N TYR A 187 -6.05 0.39 0.88
CA TYR A 187 -6.34 0.78 -0.51
C TYR A 187 -6.99 2.15 -0.62
N ASP A 188 -7.69 2.60 0.43
CA ASP A 188 -8.57 3.76 0.33
C ASP A 188 -8.02 4.98 1.05
N GLN A 189 -8.40 6.14 0.52
CA GLN A 189 -8.07 7.43 1.12
C GLN A 189 -8.82 7.63 2.46
N PRO A 190 -8.26 8.46 3.38
CA PRO A 190 -8.90 8.73 4.67
C PRO A 190 -10.31 9.33 4.60
N LEU A 191 -10.70 9.92 3.46
CA LEU A 191 -12.02 10.53 3.26
C LEU A 191 -13.10 9.53 2.81
N VAL A 192 -12.73 8.32 2.37
CA VAL A 192 -13.68 7.26 2.03
C VAL A 192 -14.44 6.84 3.29
N PHE A 193 -15.76 6.61 3.12
CA PHE A 193 -16.61 6.20 4.23
C PHE A 193 -16.05 4.93 4.91
N PRO A 194 -15.89 4.91 6.23
CA PRO A 194 -15.12 3.88 6.92
C PRO A 194 -15.51 2.44 6.60
N LEU A 195 -16.81 2.14 6.48
CA LEU A 195 -17.28 0.77 6.18
C LEU A 195 -17.04 0.33 4.73
N LEU A 196 -16.72 1.27 3.83
CA LEU A 196 -16.38 0.98 2.44
C LEU A 196 -14.87 0.82 2.22
N ARG A 197 -14.04 1.14 3.23
CA ARG A 197 -12.58 1.01 3.10
C ARG A 197 -12.17 -0.43 3.00
N THR A 198 -11.31 -0.71 2.04
CA THR A 198 -10.70 -2.02 1.81
C THR A 198 -9.34 -2.08 2.48
N ASN A 199 -9.15 -3.09 3.31
CA ASN A 199 -7.89 -3.39 3.96
C ASN A 199 -7.59 -4.89 3.81
N GLU A 200 -6.31 -5.25 3.78
CA GLU A 200 -5.90 -6.64 3.68
C GLU A 200 -4.73 -6.93 4.63
N ILE A 201 -4.73 -8.13 5.17
CA ILE A 201 -3.52 -8.74 5.76
C ILE A 201 -2.95 -9.70 4.73
N LYS A 202 -1.66 -9.52 4.40
CA LYS A 202 -0.93 -10.34 3.44
C LYS A 202 0.22 -11.05 4.12
N ILE A 203 0.34 -12.36 3.90
CA ILE A 203 1.41 -13.23 4.42
C ILE A 203 1.97 -14.06 3.27
N GLU A 204 3.28 -14.12 3.15
CA GLU A 204 3.96 -14.94 2.14
C GLU A 204 3.86 -16.42 2.48
N ILE A 205 3.54 -17.26 1.48
CA ILE A 205 3.44 -18.71 1.62
C ILE A 205 4.78 -19.32 1.24
N ILE A 206 5.24 -20.28 2.05
CA ILE A 206 6.42 -21.09 1.73
C ILE A 206 6.00 -22.14 0.72
N SER A 207 6.44 -21.99 -0.54
CA SER A 207 6.18 -22.98 -1.57
C SER A 207 7.06 -24.19 -1.33
N THR A 208 6.46 -25.36 -1.12
CA THR A 208 7.16 -26.65 -1.00
C THR A 208 7.61 -27.21 -2.37
N ASP A 209 7.42 -26.46 -3.45
CA ASP A 209 7.70 -26.88 -4.82
C ASP A 209 9.11 -26.48 -5.32
N GLU A 210 10.17 -26.77 -4.55
CA GLU A 210 11.54 -26.85 -5.06
C GLU A 210 12.18 -28.16 -4.59
N SER A 211 11.87 -29.24 -5.32
CA SER A 211 12.63 -30.49 -5.26
C SER A 211 12.74 -31.08 -6.66
#